data_df6a074f22c67357176d4e278bb8c58f
#
_entry.id   df6a074f22c67357176d4e278bb8c58f
#
_cell.length_a   1.000
_cell.length_b   1.000
_cell.length_c   1.000
_cell.angle_alpha   90.00
_cell.angle_beta   90.00
_cell.angle_gamma   90.00
#
_symmetry.space_group_name_H-M   'P 1'
#
loop_
_entity.id
_entity.type
_entity.pdbx_description
1 polymer ?
#
loop_
_entity_poly.entity_id
_entity_poly.type
_entity_poly.pdbx_seq_one_letter_code
_entity_poly.pdbx_strand_id
1 'polypeptide(L)'
;MIRMDRFFDVVLVRPPANSYFKCVSTNPARTNIDVKLAKDQHKEYVSTLRESGLDVVELRPLEDFPDSVFMQDPALRGSRRSVISRFGEKSRRGEENALHDELRDQRVQVGKIHFVTYPGTLEGGDVLITDHGLFVGESQRTNRNGIRQLSRYLDDVEVRAVKTDLLHLLCGCSYLNRKTMIITPDLVSPESFPGFRFVAILREEAYAADSLYLGEGRVLIPSGFPKTIIKLREAGYKPIEVEMSEFYKGDGGVTCLCSPIYKLF
;
A
#
# COMPACT_ATOMS: atom_id res chain seq x y z
N MET A 1 -23.95 -17.04 4.08
CA MET A 1 -22.77 -16.46 3.37
C MET A 1 -22.04 -15.58 4.37
N ILE A 2 -20.90 -16.05 4.90
CA ILE A 2 -20.09 -15.27 5.85
C ILE A 2 -19.57 -14.06 5.07
N ARG A 3 -20.00 -12.87 5.47
CA ARG A 3 -19.53 -11.61 4.88
C ARG A 3 -18.06 -11.49 5.24
N MET A 4 -17.17 -11.65 4.26
CA MET A 4 -15.74 -11.38 4.48
C MET A 4 -15.61 -9.92 4.90
N ASP A 5 -14.91 -9.67 5.99
CA ASP A 5 -14.75 -8.36 6.61
C ASP A 5 -13.61 -7.53 5.97
N ARG A 6 -13.27 -7.80 4.70
CA ARG A 6 -12.24 -7.07 3.95
C ARG A 6 -12.83 -6.04 2.99
N PHE A 7 -12.08 -5.00 2.72
CA PHE A 7 -12.51 -3.85 1.91
C PHE A 7 -12.42 -4.04 0.41
N PHE A 8 -11.79 -5.11 -0.07
CA PHE A 8 -11.53 -5.40 -1.48
C PHE A 8 -11.54 -6.90 -1.72
N ASP A 9 -11.89 -7.31 -2.93
CA ASP A 9 -11.79 -8.71 -3.37
C ASP A 9 -10.83 -8.83 -4.56
N VAL A 10 -10.56 -7.73 -5.25
CA VAL A 10 -9.70 -7.68 -6.44
C VAL A 10 -8.50 -6.82 -6.11
N VAL A 11 -7.33 -7.27 -6.52
CA VAL A 11 -6.07 -6.52 -6.42
C VAL A 11 -5.32 -6.57 -7.76
N LEU A 12 -4.72 -5.46 -8.13
CA LEU A 12 -3.79 -5.42 -9.25
C LEU A 12 -2.36 -5.53 -8.71
N VAL A 13 -1.56 -6.30 -9.40
CA VAL A 13 -0.12 -6.46 -9.12
C VAL A 13 0.69 -6.33 -10.41
N ARG A 14 1.95 -6.00 -10.28
CA ARG A 14 2.90 -5.92 -11.39
C ARG A 14 4.20 -6.59 -10.98
N PRO A 15 4.72 -7.57 -11.72
CA PRO A 15 6.02 -8.16 -11.40
C PRO A 15 7.15 -7.13 -11.58
N PRO A 16 8.24 -7.26 -10.81
CA PRO A 16 9.39 -6.37 -10.97
C PRO A 16 9.98 -6.48 -12.38
N ALA A 17 10.23 -5.32 -12.99
CA ALA A 17 10.93 -5.21 -14.25
C ALA A 17 12.40 -5.63 -14.12
N ASN A 18 13.09 -5.89 -15.22
CA ASN A 18 14.53 -6.16 -15.15
C ASN A 18 15.32 -4.95 -14.65
N SER A 19 14.77 -3.75 -14.82
CA SER A 19 15.33 -2.48 -14.33
C SER A 19 15.13 -2.25 -12.83
N TYR A 20 14.43 -3.11 -12.09
CA TYR A 20 14.08 -2.91 -10.68
C TYR A 20 15.26 -2.58 -9.76
N PHE A 21 16.45 -3.10 -10.03
CA PHE A 21 17.67 -2.75 -9.28
C PHE A 21 18.06 -1.26 -9.33
N LYS A 22 17.41 -0.47 -10.21
CA LYS A 22 17.58 1.00 -10.32
C LYS A 22 16.50 1.77 -9.56
N CYS A 23 15.62 1.11 -8.82
CA CYS A 23 14.53 1.76 -8.09
C CYS A 23 15.03 2.88 -7.16
N VAL A 24 14.18 3.84 -6.87
CA VAL A 24 14.48 4.91 -5.92
C VAL A 24 14.41 4.34 -4.51
N SER A 25 15.52 4.38 -3.79
CA SER A 25 15.59 3.93 -2.41
C SER A 25 16.69 4.65 -1.64
N THR A 26 16.46 4.87 -0.36
CA THR A 26 17.43 5.38 0.61
C THR A 26 18.19 4.26 1.32
N ASN A 27 17.77 3.01 1.14
CA ASN A 27 18.37 1.85 1.78
C ASN A 27 19.78 1.60 1.21
N PRO A 28 20.83 1.53 2.04
CA PRO A 28 22.20 1.27 1.57
C PRO A 28 22.35 -0.08 0.85
N ALA A 29 21.48 -1.06 1.15
CA ALA A 29 21.49 -2.37 0.50
C ALA A 29 20.87 -2.37 -0.91
N ARG A 30 20.31 -1.25 -1.40
CA ARG A 30 19.68 -1.14 -2.73
C ARG A 30 20.59 -1.63 -3.86
N THR A 31 21.88 -1.34 -3.79
CA THR A 31 22.86 -1.77 -4.81
C THR A 31 23.03 -3.29 -4.92
N ASN A 32 22.52 -4.03 -3.94
CA ASN A 32 22.60 -5.49 -3.84
C ASN A 32 21.26 -6.17 -4.14
N ILE A 33 20.31 -5.48 -4.81
CA ILE A 33 19.04 -6.09 -5.23
C ILE A 33 19.31 -7.19 -6.26
N ASP A 34 18.86 -8.40 -5.95
CA ASP A 34 18.78 -9.52 -6.87
C ASP A 34 17.40 -9.54 -7.54
N VAL A 35 17.35 -9.10 -8.80
CA VAL A 35 16.10 -9.00 -9.56
C VAL A 35 15.46 -10.39 -9.79
N LYS A 36 16.27 -11.45 -9.91
CA LYS A 36 15.74 -12.80 -10.06
C LYS A 36 15.01 -13.23 -8.78
N LEU A 37 15.68 -13.04 -7.64
CA LEU A 37 15.06 -13.33 -6.33
C LEU A 37 13.83 -12.46 -6.09
N ALA A 38 13.87 -11.16 -6.43
CA ALA A 38 12.71 -10.28 -6.34
C ALA A 38 11.50 -10.81 -7.14
N LYS A 39 11.75 -11.33 -8.35
CA LYS A 39 10.70 -11.96 -9.17
C LYS A 39 10.14 -13.23 -8.52
N ASP A 40 10.97 -14.03 -7.88
CA ASP A 40 10.52 -15.24 -7.21
C ASP A 40 9.74 -14.90 -5.92
N GLN A 41 10.19 -13.94 -5.13
CA GLN A 41 9.43 -13.39 -3.99
C GLN A 41 8.08 -12.80 -4.41
N HIS A 42 8.04 -12.07 -5.53
CA HIS A 42 6.78 -11.54 -6.07
C HIS A 42 5.80 -12.65 -6.46
N LYS A 43 6.26 -13.74 -7.05
CA LYS A 43 5.40 -14.89 -7.38
C LYS A 43 4.80 -15.54 -6.13
N GLU A 44 5.61 -15.70 -5.07
CA GLU A 44 5.15 -16.21 -3.79
C GLU A 44 4.11 -15.29 -3.16
N TYR A 45 4.37 -13.98 -3.17
CA TYR A 45 3.41 -12.95 -2.73
C TYR A 45 2.08 -13.07 -3.47
N VAL A 46 2.10 -13.18 -4.80
CA VAL A 46 0.90 -13.33 -5.65
C VAL A 46 0.17 -14.64 -5.34
N SER A 47 0.90 -15.75 -5.15
CA SER A 47 0.30 -17.03 -4.76
C SER A 47 -0.43 -16.91 -3.43
N THR A 48 0.20 -16.27 -2.44
CA THR A 48 -0.38 -16.05 -1.11
C THR A 48 -1.66 -15.20 -1.17
N LEU A 49 -1.70 -14.18 -2.03
CA LEU A 49 -2.92 -13.39 -2.25
C LEU A 49 -4.06 -14.24 -2.83
N ARG A 50 -3.77 -15.07 -3.83
CA ARG A 50 -4.75 -15.98 -4.45
C ARG A 50 -5.26 -17.03 -3.47
N GLU A 51 -4.37 -17.67 -2.72
CA GLU A 51 -4.71 -18.65 -1.68
C GLU A 51 -5.57 -18.02 -0.56
N SER A 52 -5.40 -16.71 -0.36
CA SER A 52 -6.25 -15.93 0.54
C SER A 52 -7.62 -15.56 -0.07
N GLY A 53 -7.93 -16.05 -1.27
CA GLY A 53 -9.21 -15.85 -1.93
C GLY A 53 -9.38 -14.46 -2.55
N LEU A 54 -8.28 -13.81 -2.95
CA LEU A 54 -8.31 -12.59 -3.74
C LEU A 54 -8.28 -12.92 -5.24
N ASP A 55 -9.01 -12.14 -6.02
CA ASP A 55 -8.87 -12.10 -7.47
C ASP A 55 -7.67 -11.19 -7.81
N VAL A 56 -6.63 -11.79 -8.38
CA VAL A 56 -5.37 -11.10 -8.65
C VAL A 56 -5.20 -10.88 -10.14
N VAL A 57 -5.21 -9.62 -10.55
CA VAL A 57 -4.96 -9.18 -11.93
C VAL A 57 -3.48 -8.80 -12.05
N GLU A 58 -2.75 -9.59 -12.83
CA GLU A 58 -1.33 -9.30 -13.09
C GLU A 58 -1.17 -8.42 -14.34
N LEU A 59 -0.51 -7.28 -14.18
CA LEU A 59 -0.14 -6.37 -15.25
C LEU A 59 1.25 -6.72 -15.81
N ARG A 60 1.60 -6.14 -16.95
CA ARG A 60 2.94 -6.33 -17.55
C ARG A 60 4.00 -5.50 -16.80
N PRO A 61 5.24 -5.98 -16.67
CA PRO A 61 6.34 -5.17 -16.15
C PRO A 61 6.60 -3.97 -17.07
N LEU A 62 7.02 -2.85 -16.48
CA LEU A 62 7.39 -1.63 -17.21
C LEU A 62 8.89 -1.41 -17.09
N GLU A 63 9.64 -1.72 -18.12
CA GLU A 63 11.11 -1.66 -18.10
C GLU A 63 11.66 -0.24 -17.95
N ASP A 64 10.90 0.77 -18.40
CA ASP A 64 11.29 2.18 -18.30
C ASP A 64 11.01 2.77 -16.89
N PHE A 65 10.27 2.04 -16.04
CA PHE A 65 9.89 2.46 -14.70
C PHE A 65 10.33 1.43 -13.66
N PRO A 66 11.55 1.55 -13.10
CA PRO A 66 12.08 0.60 -12.11
C PRO A 66 11.18 0.38 -10.90
N ASP A 67 10.48 1.43 -10.44
CA ASP A 67 9.62 1.43 -9.27
C ASP A 67 8.19 0.93 -9.55
N SER A 68 7.86 0.59 -10.80
CA SER A 68 6.49 0.26 -11.22
C SER A 68 5.90 -0.99 -10.56
N VAL A 69 6.71 -1.80 -9.88
CA VAL A 69 6.26 -2.91 -9.03
C VAL A 69 5.45 -2.41 -7.81
N PHE A 70 5.69 -1.18 -7.37
CA PHE A 70 5.00 -0.56 -6.24
C PHE A 70 3.64 -0.02 -6.69
N MET A 71 2.69 -0.92 -6.83
CA MET A 71 1.38 -0.73 -7.44
C MET A 71 0.40 0.09 -6.59
N GLN A 72 0.72 0.33 -5.31
CA GLN A 72 -0.12 1.10 -4.42
C GLN A 72 -0.08 2.60 -4.76
N ASP A 73 1.11 3.13 -5.07
CA ASP A 73 1.36 4.57 -5.19
C ASP A 73 0.66 5.27 -6.38
N PRO A 74 0.57 4.66 -7.58
CA PRO A 74 0.08 5.37 -8.76
C PRO A 74 -1.42 5.66 -8.75
N ALA A 75 -2.22 5.02 -7.90
CA ALA A 75 -3.66 5.31 -7.82
C ALA A 75 -4.34 4.74 -6.57
N LEU A 76 -5.36 5.46 -6.07
CA LEU A 76 -6.40 4.90 -5.23
C LEU A 76 -7.54 4.41 -6.13
N ARG A 77 -7.91 3.14 -6.02
CA ARG A 77 -8.98 2.56 -6.83
C ARG A 77 -10.17 2.17 -5.98
N GLY A 78 -11.32 2.62 -6.42
CA GLY A 78 -12.59 2.23 -5.84
C GLY A 78 -13.57 1.75 -6.89
N SER A 79 -14.55 0.99 -6.45
CA SER A 79 -15.61 0.46 -7.33
C SER A 79 -16.47 1.54 -7.97
N ARG A 80 -16.59 2.71 -7.33
CA ARG A 80 -17.38 3.86 -7.82
C ARG A 80 -16.52 5.00 -8.32
N ARG A 81 -15.38 5.24 -7.70
CA ARG A 81 -14.45 6.34 -8.03
C ARG A 81 -13.01 5.88 -7.86
N SER A 82 -12.16 6.37 -8.73
CA SER A 82 -10.71 6.15 -8.66
C SER A 82 -9.99 7.49 -8.77
N VAL A 83 -8.88 7.62 -8.07
CA VAL A 83 -8.05 8.82 -8.10
C VAL A 83 -6.65 8.43 -8.55
N ILE A 84 -6.27 8.87 -9.74
CA ILE A 84 -4.92 8.70 -10.27
C ILE A 84 -4.01 9.72 -9.58
N SER A 85 -2.93 9.22 -9.05
CA SER A 85 -1.90 9.98 -8.33
C SER A 85 -1.17 10.96 -9.24
N ARG A 86 -0.49 11.90 -8.63
CA ARG A 86 0.60 12.67 -9.23
C ARG A 86 1.79 12.56 -8.31
N PHE A 87 2.79 11.84 -8.75
CA PHE A 87 3.96 11.53 -7.92
C PHE A 87 4.70 12.77 -7.41
N GLY A 88 5.04 12.75 -6.12
CA GLY A 88 5.99 13.66 -5.52
C GLY A 88 7.40 13.40 -6.06
N GLU A 89 7.78 12.12 -6.18
CA GLU A 89 9.02 11.68 -6.81
C GLU A 89 8.97 11.87 -8.33
N LYS A 90 9.86 12.72 -8.83
CA LYS A 90 9.82 13.12 -10.25
C LYS A 90 10.20 12.01 -11.21
N SER A 91 11.11 11.12 -10.80
CA SER A 91 11.58 10.01 -11.63
C SER A 91 10.51 8.95 -11.87
N ARG A 92 9.48 8.89 -11.00
CA ARG A 92 8.34 7.98 -11.11
C ARG A 92 7.18 8.53 -11.95
N ARG A 93 7.22 9.81 -12.32
CA ARG A 93 6.14 10.41 -13.13
C ARG A 93 6.05 9.77 -14.49
N GLY A 94 4.85 9.30 -14.84
CA GLY A 94 4.57 8.51 -16.04
C GLY A 94 4.07 7.11 -15.72
N GLU A 95 4.42 6.56 -14.55
CA GLU A 95 3.86 5.28 -14.07
C GLU A 95 2.33 5.33 -13.99
N GLU A 96 1.79 6.46 -13.51
CA GLU A 96 0.36 6.71 -13.39
C GLU A 96 -0.36 6.70 -14.72
N ASN A 97 0.28 7.17 -15.79
CA ASN A 97 -0.30 7.18 -17.14
C ASN A 97 -0.36 5.76 -17.72
N ALA A 98 0.75 5.02 -17.61
CA ALA A 98 0.80 3.62 -18.05
C ALA A 98 -0.30 2.80 -17.36
N LEU A 99 -0.50 3.00 -16.06
CA LEU A 99 -1.55 2.34 -15.31
C LEU A 99 -2.95 2.74 -15.78
N HIS A 100 -3.20 4.04 -16.03
CA HIS A 100 -4.48 4.51 -16.53
C HIS A 100 -4.82 3.86 -17.88
N ASP A 101 -3.86 3.76 -18.78
CA ASP A 101 -4.04 3.18 -20.10
C ASP A 101 -4.33 1.66 -20.01
N GLU A 102 -3.62 0.96 -19.12
CA GLU A 102 -3.87 -0.45 -18.83
C GLU A 102 -5.26 -0.70 -18.23
N LEU A 103 -5.74 0.19 -17.36
CA LEU A 103 -7.07 0.06 -16.76
C LEU A 103 -8.20 0.27 -17.78
N ARG A 104 -7.98 1.02 -18.85
CA ARG A 104 -8.97 1.17 -19.94
C ARG A 104 -9.10 -0.10 -20.77
N ASP A 105 -8.04 -0.88 -20.87
CA ASP A 105 -7.97 -2.13 -21.65
C ASP A 105 -8.40 -3.36 -20.85
N GLN A 106 -8.42 -3.27 -19.52
CA GLN A 106 -8.65 -4.40 -18.63
C GLN A 106 -10.14 -4.52 -18.23
N ARG A 107 -10.57 -5.75 -18.01
CA ARG A 107 -11.91 -6.14 -17.53
C ARG A 107 -12.21 -5.70 -16.09
N VAL A 108 -11.37 -4.83 -15.54
CA VAL A 108 -11.49 -4.33 -14.18
C VAL A 108 -12.41 -3.12 -14.18
N GLN A 109 -13.58 -3.23 -13.56
CA GLN A 109 -14.46 -2.10 -13.34
C GLN A 109 -13.80 -1.15 -12.34
N VAL A 110 -13.29 -0.05 -12.85
CA VAL A 110 -12.94 1.12 -12.05
C VAL A 110 -14.06 2.14 -12.20
N GLY A 111 -14.43 2.77 -11.09
CA GLY A 111 -15.43 3.84 -11.12
C GLY A 111 -14.90 5.09 -11.83
N LYS A 112 -15.65 6.19 -11.73
CA LYS A 112 -15.26 7.48 -12.34
C LYS A 112 -13.82 7.85 -11.96
N ILE A 113 -12.99 8.12 -12.96
CA ILE A 113 -11.57 8.42 -12.79
C ILE A 113 -11.36 9.92 -12.62
N HIS A 114 -10.62 10.29 -11.58
CA HIS A 114 -10.14 11.63 -11.28
C HIS A 114 -8.61 11.66 -11.29
N PHE A 115 -8.02 12.82 -11.54
CA PHE A 115 -6.56 12.98 -11.57
C PHE A 115 -6.11 14.06 -10.62
N VAL A 116 -5.09 13.76 -9.81
CA VAL A 116 -4.40 14.77 -9.04
C VAL A 116 -3.57 15.64 -9.99
N THR A 117 -3.78 16.96 -9.92
CA THR A 117 -3.14 17.91 -10.80
C THR A 117 -2.23 18.87 -10.02
N TYR A 118 -1.30 19.52 -10.73
CA TYR A 118 -0.43 20.56 -10.14
C TYR A 118 -1.26 21.63 -9.41
N PRO A 119 -0.84 22.14 -8.25
CA PRO A 119 0.41 21.83 -7.56
C PRO A 119 0.30 20.62 -6.57
N GLY A 120 -0.80 19.85 -6.61
CA GLY A 120 -0.98 18.67 -5.78
C GLY A 120 0.02 17.57 -6.12
N THR A 121 0.48 16.87 -5.09
CA THR A 121 1.13 15.56 -5.19
C THR A 121 0.43 14.60 -4.22
N LEU A 122 0.27 13.36 -4.65
CA LEU A 122 -0.34 12.28 -3.88
C LEU A 122 0.29 10.96 -4.30
N GLU A 123 0.68 10.14 -3.34
CA GLU A 123 1.10 8.76 -3.54
C GLU A 123 0.25 7.85 -2.64
N GLY A 124 -0.18 6.70 -3.15
CA GLY A 124 -1.11 5.81 -2.44
C GLY A 124 -0.53 5.23 -1.14
N GLY A 125 0.80 5.14 -1.03
CA GLY A 125 1.48 4.74 0.20
C GLY A 125 1.28 5.69 1.38
N ASP A 126 0.78 6.91 1.13
CA ASP A 126 0.36 7.85 2.17
C ASP A 126 -1.11 7.69 2.58
N VAL A 127 -1.89 6.85 1.92
CA VAL A 127 -3.33 6.79 2.14
C VAL A 127 -3.73 5.54 2.91
N LEU A 128 -3.96 5.71 4.19
CA LEU A 128 -4.51 4.68 5.07
C LEU A 128 -6.04 4.67 4.95
N ILE A 129 -6.58 3.58 4.40
CA ILE A 129 -8.01 3.39 4.19
C ILE A 129 -8.59 2.61 5.35
N THR A 130 -9.63 3.15 5.97
CA THR A 130 -10.35 2.53 7.09
C THR A 130 -11.86 2.53 6.84
N ASP A 131 -12.62 1.80 7.66
CA ASP A 131 -14.10 1.85 7.67
C ASP A 131 -14.66 3.15 8.29
N HIS A 132 -13.79 4.05 8.73
CA HIS A 132 -14.13 5.34 9.34
C HIS A 132 -13.56 6.55 8.57
N GLY A 133 -13.22 6.36 7.30
CA GLY A 133 -12.63 7.38 6.44
C GLY A 133 -11.15 7.11 6.12
N LEU A 134 -10.52 8.09 5.52
CA LEU A 134 -9.13 8.03 5.07
C LEU A 134 -8.25 8.90 5.99
N PHE A 135 -7.10 8.35 6.37
CA PHE A 135 -6.02 9.12 6.96
C PHE A 135 -4.91 9.24 5.93
N VAL A 136 -4.48 10.47 5.66
CA VAL A 136 -3.53 10.72 4.57
C VAL A 136 -2.29 11.43 5.10
N GLY A 137 -1.15 10.79 4.91
CA GLY A 137 0.15 11.35 5.27
C GLY A 137 0.44 12.65 4.51
N GLU A 138 0.72 13.73 5.24
CA GLU A 138 1.41 14.90 4.69
C GLU A 138 2.91 14.63 4.83
N SER A 139 3.51 14.11 3.77
CA SER A 139 4.87 13.59 3.71
C SER A 139 5.73 14.35 2.70
N GLN A 140 6.92 13.85 2.39
CA GLN A 140 7.73 14.34 1.28
C GLN A 140 7.11 14.01 -0.09
N ARG A 141 6.23 13.01 -0.17
CA ARG A 141 5.60 12.51 -1.40
C ARG A 141 4.22 13.08 -1.62
N THR A 142 3.47 13.32 -0.55
CA THR A 142 2.09 13.82 -0.60
C THR A 142 1.98 15.18 0.09
N ASN A 143 1.45 16.16 -0.61
CA ASN A 143 1.28 17.51 -0.07
C ASN A 143 -0.20 17.86 0.19
N ARG A 144 -0.43 18.96 0.94
CA ARG A 144 -1.79 19.45 1.28
C ARG A 144 -2.68 19.70 0.07
N ASN A 145 -2.10 20.08 -1.07
CA ASN A 145 -2.90 20.30 -2.29
C ASN A 145 -3.40 18.97 -2.85
N GLY A 146 -2.59 17.91 -2.82
CA GLY A 146 -3.02 16.55 -3.18
C GLY A 146 -4.11 16.04 -2.26
N ILE A 147 -3.93 16.19 -0.94
CA ILE A 147 -4.93 15.80 0.07
C ILE A 147 -6.27 16.52 -0.16
N ARG A 148 -6.25 17.83 -0.42
CA ARG A 148 -7.47 18.61 -0.72
C ARG A 148 -8.16 18.15 -2.01
N GLN A 149 -7.41 17.80 -3.03
CA GLN A 149 -7.99 17.26 -4.27
C GLN A 149 -8.62 15.90 -4.02
N LEU A 150 -7.94 15.00 -3.29
CA LEU A 150 -8.50 13.71 -2.89
C LEU A 150 -9.82 13.86 -2.14
N SER A 151 -9.87 14.74 -1.13
CA SER A 151 -11.09 15.02 -0.36
C SER A 151 -12.25 15.54 -1.21
N ARG A 152 -11.98 16.31 -2.28
CA ARG A 152 -13.02 16.76 -3.22
C ARG A 152 -13.51 15.66 -4.14
N TYR A 153 -12.63 14.73 -4.53
CA TYR A 153 -12.98 13.63 -5.42
C TYR A 153 -13.72 12.52 -4.70
N LEU A 154 -13.49 12.38 -3.39
CA LEU A 154 -14.14 11.43 -2.50
C LEU A 154 -14.97 12.19 -1.45
N ASP A 155 -15.92 13.02 -1.91
CA ASP A 155 -16.68 13.99 -1.12
C ASP A 155 -17.66 13.37 -0.09
N ASP A 156 -17.96 12.08 -0.22
CA ASP A 156 -18.75 11.28 0.71
C ASP A 156 -17.89 10.49 1.74
N VAL A 157 -16.56 10.65 1.68
CA VAL A 157 -15.62 9.99 2.59
C VAL A 157 -14.84 11.02 3.39
N GLU A 158 -14.81 10.85 4.70
CA GLU A 158 -14.00 11.73 5.55
C GLU A 158 -12.51 11.54 5.27
N VAL A 159 -11.78 12.64 5.01
CA VAL A 159 -10.32 12.64 4.76
C VAL A 159 -9.63 13.48 5.82
N ARG A 160 -8.74 12.86 6.59
CA ARG A 160 -7.95 13.48 7.66
C ARG A 160 -6.47 13.47 7.31
N ALA A 161 -5.83 14.63 7.37
CA ALA A 161 -4.38 14.73 7.17
C ALA A 161 -3.61 14.32 8.44
N VAL A 162 -2.55 13.55 8.26
CA VAL A 162 -1.60 13.14 9.32
C VAL A 162 -0.21 13.64 8.93
N LYS A 163 0.41 14.47 9.75
CA LYS A 163 1.81 14.88 9.50
C LYS A 163 2.75 13.71 9.76
N THR A 164 3.68 13.49 8.85
CA THR A 164 4.70 12.44 8.99
C THR A 164 5.99 12.85 8.30
N ASP A 165 7.12 12.45 8.89
CA ASP A 165 8.45 12.57 8.31
C ASP A 165 8.89 11.29 7.59
N LEU A 166 8.03 10.26 7.58
CA LEU A 166 8.28 9.00 6.86
C LEU A 166 8.22 9.21 5.35
N LEU A 167 8.78 8.25 4.62
CA LEU A 167 8.63 8.19 3.16
C LEU A 167 7.15 8.20 2.79
N HIS A 168 6.37 7.30 3.41
CA HIS A 168 4.92 7.19 3.33
C HIS A 168 4.34 6.89 4.71
N LEU A 169 3.10 7.27 4.96
CA LEU A 169 2.40 6.99 6.22
C LEU A 169 2.35 5.48 6.52
N LEU A 170 2.13 4.66 5.49
CA LEU A 170 2.01 3.20 5.63
C LEU A 170 3.33 2.50 5.98
N CYS A 171 4.48 3.19 5.92
CA CYS A 171 5.73 2.67 6.47
C CYS A 171 5.70 2.52 8.01
N GLY A 172 4.76 3.19 8.69
CA GLY A 172 4.68 3.18 10.17
C GLY A 172 3.39 2.61 10.72
N CYS A 173 2.38 2.34 9.88
CA CYS A 173 1.09 1.80 10.34
C CYS A 173 0.29 1.16 9.21
N SER A 174 -0.59 0.23 9.56
CA SER A 174 -1.58 -0.35 8.65
C SER A 174 -2.91 -0.57 9.38
N TYR A 175 -4.01 -0.45 8.63
CA TYR A 175 -5.34 -0.76 9.17
C TYR A 175 -5.62 -2.26 9.04
N LEU A 176 -6.10 -2.85 10.12
CA LEU A 176 -6.51 -4.24 10.13
C LEU A 176 -8.02 -4.35 9.96
N ASN A 177 -8.79 -4.16 11.01
CA ASN A 177 -10.26 -4.10 10.97
C ASN A 177 -10.83 -3.55 12.28
N ARG A 178 -12.13 -3.28 12.32
CA ARG A 178 -12.89 -2.96 13.55
C ARG A 178 -12.17 -1.94 14.44
N LYS A 179 -11.68 -0.85 13.84
CA LYS A 179 -10.89 0.19 14.53
C LYS A 179 -9.58 -0.31 15.14
N THR A 180 -9.00 -1.39 14.62
CA THR A 180 -7.71 -1.89 15.06
C THR A 180 -6.65 -1.63 13.99
N MET A 181 -5.53 -1.10 14.39
CA MET A 181 -4.37 -0.82 13.55
C MET A 181 -3.12 -1.48 14.11
N ILE A 182 -2.22 -1.90 13.25
CA ILE A 182 -0.82 -2.11 13.60
C ILE A 182 -0.10 -0.77 13.49
N ILE A 183 0.77 -0.43 14.42
CA ILE A 183 1.46 0.85 14.46
C ILE A 183 2.83 0.72 15.12
N THR A 184 3.80 1.49 14.63
CA THR A 184 5.07 1.75 15.30
C THR A 184 5.00 3.13 15.98
N PRO A 185 4.74 3.21 17.30
CA PRO A 185 4.51 4.48 17.99
C PRO A 185 5.69 5.45 17.92
N ASP A 186 6.91 4.94 17.77
CA ASP A 186 8.12 5.76 17.60
C ASP A 186 8.21 6.45 16.23
N LEU A 187 7.39 6.06 15.26
CA LEU A 187 7.38 6.58 13.89
C LEU A 187 6.10 7.36 13.57
N VAL A 188 4.97 6.90 14.09
CA VAL A 188 3.66 7.50 13.86
C VAL A 188 2.91 7.61 15.18
N SER A 189 2.50 8.83 15.56
CA SER A 189 1.80 9.05 16.82
C SER A 189 0.40 8.40 16.81
N PRO A 190 0.07 7.54 17.81
CA PRO A 190 -1.27 7.00 18.00
C PRO A 190 -2.36 8.07 18.16
N GLU A 191 -2.00 9.25 18.66
CA GLU A 191 -2.91 10.39 18.84
C GLU A 191 -3.50 10.91 17.51
N SER A 192 -2.83 10.62 16.39
CA SER A 192 -3.33 10.94 15.06
C SER A 192 -4.58 10.14 14.66
N PHE A 193 -4.90 9.06 15.40
CA PHE A 193 -5.98 8.13 15.09
C PHE A 193 -6.95 7.97 16.27
N PRO A 194 -7.71 9.01 16.62
CA PRO A 194 -8.58 8.97 17.79
C PRO A 194 -9.66 7.88 17.66
N GLY A 195 -9.83 7.09 18.72
CA GLY A 195 -10.85 6.03 18.79
C GLY A 195 -10.42 4.69 18.17
N PHE A 196 -9.16 4.57 17.70
CA PHE A 196 -8.61 3.30 17.24
C PHE A 196 -7.91 2.55 18.39
N ARG A 197 -7.84 1.23 18.25
CA ARG A 197 -7.03 0.33 19.07
C ARG A 197 -5.76 -0.02 18.31
N PHE A 198 -4.68 -0.27 19.03
CA PHE A 198 -3.39 -0.48 18.42
C PHE A 198 -2.74 -1.79 18.82
N VAL A 199 -2.25 -2.52 17.83
CA VAL A 199 -1.20 -3.51 17.99
C VAL A 199 0.11 -2.73 17.83
N ALA A 200 0.66 -2.26 18.97
CA ALA A 200 1.88 -1.46 18.97
C ALA A 200 3.11 -2.37 18.82
N ILE A 201 3.91 -2.13 17.79
CA ILE A 201 5.12 -2.89 17.50
C ILE A 201 6.38 -2.09 17.85
N LEU A 202 7.48 -2.78 18.03
CA LEU A 202 8.76 -2.18 18.40
C LEU A 202 9.44 -1.55 17.17
N ARG A 203 10.25 -0.52 17.41
CA ARG A 203 10.97 0.19 16.36
C ARG A 203 11.89 -0.73 15.54
N GLU A 204 12.52 -1.70 16.17
CA GLU A 204 13.39 -2.67 15.49
C GLU A 204 12.64 -3.62 14.53
N GLU A 205 11.33 -3.73 14.68
CA GLU A 205 10.45 -4.49 13.79
C GLU A 205 9.51 -3.58 12.97
N ALA A 206 9.81 -2.29 12.86
CA ALA A 206 8.94 -1.28 12.23
C ALA A 206 8.53 -1.63 10.79
N TYR A 207 9.38 -2.31 10.03
CA TYR A 207 9.07 -2.76 8.68
C TYR A 207 7.81 -3.64 8.62
N ALA A 208 7.53 -4.39 9.68
CA ALA A 208 6.33 -5.19 9.80
C ALA A 208 5.04 -4.39 10.03
N ALA A 209 5.13 -3.06 10.25
CA ALA A 209 3.95 -2.19 10.28
C ALA A 209 3.28 -2.08 8.91
N ASP A 210 4.04 -2.22 7.82
CA ASP A 210 3.50 -2.35 6.48
C ASP A 210 2.93 -3.78 6.30
N SER A 211 1.67 -3.93 6.63
CA SER A 211 0.93 -5.20 6.63
C SER A 211 -0.39 -5.06 5.89
N LEU A 212 -0.88 -6.15 5.27
CA LEU A 212 -2.12 -6.16 4.51
C LEU A 212 -3.16 -7.08 5.16
N TYR A 213 -4.30 -6.51 5.56
CA TYR A 213 -5.43 -7.29 6.08
C TYR A 213 -6.19 -8.00 4.96
N LEU A 214 -6.28 -9.32 5.06
CA LEU A 214 -6.87 -10.18 4.03
C LEU A 214 -8.28 -10.69 4.35
N GLY A 215 -8.86 -10.26 5.48
CA GLY A 215 -10.15 -10.76 5.98
C GLY A 215 -10.02 -11.98 6.87
N GLU A 216 -11.06 -12.28 7.65
CA GLU A 216 -11.16 -13.43 8.56
C GLU A 216 -10.03 -13.51 9.62
N GLY A 217 -9.53 -12.33 10.00
CA GLY A 217 -8.42 -12.19 10.93
C GLY A 217 -7.04 -12.46 10.31
N ARG A 218 -6.94 -12.72 9.02
CA ARG A 218 -5.67 -12.98 8.33
C ARG A 218 -4.95 -11.67 8.01
N VAL A 219 -3.66 -11.62 8.33
CA VAL A 219 -2.80 -10.45 8.09
C VAL A 219 -1.55 -10.91 7.36
N LEU A 220 -1.34 -10.43 6.15
CA LEU A 220 -0.10 -10.64 5.41
C LEU A 220 0.96 -9.70 5.96
N ILE A 221 2.12 -10.25 6.32
CA ILE A 221 3.21 -9.56 7.00
C ILE A 221 4.54 -10.02 6.39
N PRO A 222 5.55 -9.16 6.29
CA PRO A 222 6.88 -9.61 5.90
C PRO A 222 7.44 -10.61 6.90
N SER A 223 8.20 -11.60 6.43
CA SER A 223 8.86 -12.60 7.28
C SER A 223 9.99 -12.02 8.11
N GLY A 224 10.33 -12.70 9.21
CA GLY A 224 11.47 -12.33 10.05
C GLY A 224 11.17 -11.39 11.22
N PHE A 225 9.91 -11.17 11.59
CA PHE A 225 9.48 -10.26 12.66
C PHE A 225 8.72 -10.98 13.78
N PRO A 226 9.40 -11.85 14.57
CA PRO A 226 8.75 -12.76 15.50
C PRO A 226 7.98 -12.08 16.63
N LYS A 227 8.45 -10.94 17.14
CA LYS A 227 7.76 -10.20 18.21
C LYS A 227 6.44 -9.61 17.71
N THR A 228 6.41 -9.12 16.48
CA THR A 228 5.20 -8.61 15.83
C THR A 228 4.20 -9.73 15.58
N ILE A 229 4.66 -10.91 15.13
CA ILE A 229 3.83 -12.11 14.94
C ILE A 229 3.14 -12.52 16.24
N ILE A 230 3.89 -12.55 17.36
CA ILE A 230 3.34 -12.86 18.69
C ILE A 230 2.23 -11.86 19.05
N LYS A 231 2.50 -10.56 18.94
CA LYS A 231 1.51 -9.51 19.26
C LYS A 231 0.25 -9.59 18.40
N LEU A 232 0.39 -9.90 17.11
CA LEU A 232 -0.77 -10.10 16.23
C LEU A 232 -1.61 -11.30 16.68
N ARG A 233 -0.97 -12.42 17.03
CA ARG A 233 -1.67 -13.62 17.56
C ARG A 233 -2.36 -13.34 18.89
N GLU A 234 -1.72 -12.63 19.80
CA GLU A 234 -2.31 -12.20 21.08
C GLU A 234 -3.52 -11.27 20.86
N ALA A 235 -3.49 -10.44 19.81
CA ALA A 235 -4.61 -9.59 19.40
C ALA A 235 -5.72 -10.35 18.63
N GLY A 236 -5.57 -11.66 18.42
CA GLY A 236 -6.56 -12.53 17.77
C GLY A 236 -6.44 -12.59 16.25
N TYR A 237 -5.33 -12.12 15.67
CA TYR A 237 -5.07 -12.21 14.24
C TYR A 237 -4.27 -13.46 13.88
N LYS A 238 -4.30 -13.79 12.59
CA LYS A 238 -3.62 -14.94 11.97
C LYS A 238 -2.57 -14.39 10.98
N PRO A 239 -1.33 -14.10 11.42
CA PRO A 239 -0.30 -13.62 10.52
C PRO A 239 0.08 -14.70 9.50
N ILE A 240 0.22 -14.28 8.25
CA ILE A 240 0.74 -15.04 7.10
C ILE A 240 2.04 -14.35 6.69
N GLU A 241 3.15 -15.04 6.77
CA GLU A 241 4.46 -14.48 6.45
C GLU A 241 4.77 -14.63 4.97
N VAL A 242 5.40 -13.61 4.39
CA VAL A 242 5.91 -13.62 3.02
C VAL A 242 7.32 -13.02 2.98
N GLU A 243 8.19 -13.62 2.18
CA GLU A 243 9.56 -13.16 2.02
C GLU A 243 9.63 -11.89 1.17
N MET A 244 10.25 -10.83 1.73
CA MET A 244 10.25 -9.48 1.16
C MET A 244 11.65 -8.85 1.11
N SER A 245 12.72 -9.63 1.28
CA SER A 245 14.08 -9.08 1.45
C SER A 245 14.53 -8.21 0.27
N GLU A 246 14.17 -8.56 -0.96
CA GLU A 246 14.56 -7.76 -2.14
C GLU A 246 13.73 -6.48 -2.26
N PHE A 247 12.48 -6.50 -1.80
CA PHE A 247 11.63 -5.31 -1.76
C PHE A 247 12.01 -4.38 -0.60
N TYR A 248 12.42 -4.92 0.55
CA TYR A 248 12.98 -4.14 1.65
C TYR A 248 14.19 -3.29 1.22
N LYS A 249 15.06 -3.81 0.36
CA LYS A 249 16.18 -3.07 -0.22
C LYS A 249 15.73 -1.88 -1.09
N GLY A 250 14.53 -1.96 -1.65
CA GLY A 250 13.89 -0.91 -2.45
C GLY A 250 12.97 0.01 -1.66
N ASP A 251 13.01 -0.01 -0.32
CA ASP A 251 12.10 0.70 0.59
C ASP A 251 10.62 0.30 0.40
N GLY A 252 10.34 -0.85 -0.20
CA GLY A 252 8.98 -1.35 -0.44
C GLY A 252 8.52 -2.37 0.59
N GLY A 253 7.26 -2.32 0.97
CA GLY A 253 6.62 -3.25 1.90
C GLY A 253 5.49 -4.07 1.26
N VAL A 254 4.76 -4.79 2.08
CA VAL A 254 3.70 -5.73 1.64
C VAL A 254 2.56 -5.00 0.93
N THR A 255 2.14 -3.85 1.44
CA THR A 255 1.05 -3.07 0.82
C THR A 255 1.50 -2.42 -0.49
N CYS A 256 2.80 -2.10 -0.62
CA CYS A 256 3.33 -1.43 -1.80
C CYS A 256 3.16 -2.26 -3.09
N LEU A 257 3.20 -3.61 -2.99
CA LEU A 257 3.20 -4.49 -4.16
C LEU A 257 1.83 -4.71 -4.81
N CYS A 258 0.75 -4.25 -4.19
CA CYS A 258 -0.58 -4.41 -4.76
C CYS A 258 -1.38 -3.11 -4.77
N SER A 259 -2.37 -3.07 -5.63
CA SER A 259 -3.35 -2.00 -5.68
C SER A 259 -4.75 -2.57 -5.56
N PRO A 260 -5.33 -2.56 -4.37
CA PRO A 260 -6.68 -3.03 -4.15
C PRO A 260 -7.74 -2.17 -4.86
N ILE A 261 -8.84 -2.80 -5.26
CA ILE A 261 -10.05 -2.11 -5.69
C ILE A 261 -11.01 -2.06 -4.51
N TYR A 262 -11.06 -0.90 -3.87
CA TYR A 262 -11.84 -0.71 -2.64
C TYR A 262 -13.34 -0.61 -2.90
N LYS A 263 -14.13 -1.24 -2.04
CA LYS A 263 -15.61 -1.18 -2.06
C LYS A 263 -16.16 0.12 -1.47
N LEU A 264 -15.33 0.92 -0.81
CA LEU A 264 -15.71 2.09 -0.03
C LEU A 264 -16.05 3.32 -0.89
N PHE A 265 -15.44 3.48 -2.04
CA PHE A 265 -15.60 4.67 -2.89
C PHE A 265 -15.56 4.37 -4.38
#